data_e9ac8ea9a92e842fc9715e973526e09a
#
_entry.id   e9ac8ea9a92e842fc9715e973526e09a
#
_cell.length_a   1.000
_cell.length_b   1.000
_cell.length_c   1.000
_cell.angle_alpha   90.00
_cell.angle_beta   90.00
_cell.angle_gamma   90.00
#
_symmetry.space_group_name_H-M   'P 1'
#
loop_
_entity.id
_entity.type
_entity.pdbx_description
1 polymer ?
#
loop_
_entity_poly.entity_id
_entity_poly.type
_entity_poly.pdbx_seq_one_letter_code
_entity_poly.pdbx_strand_id
1 'polypeptide(L)'
;MKEFLVKKCKACMRYHDFNGEGIPILFIHGLGCAGSFEYPEVIGTSHLKHRRCIVPDLLGAGYSDKPVDFEYTVTSHAEYLKDFITELGIKRLIIFGHSLGGAVAIELASLCGSLAAQLILSESNLDASKKGAVSYSIARYSEKDFISGGFEKLIHKSKSAGNTLWAASLSHWLPLAAYRLSKHAAAGGTPSWRTVLYDLQIPKSFIFGEYSLPDDNYAVLNEKGFHMETVERAGHAMAWENPIGLAAAIAACITV
;
A
#
# COMPACT_ATOMS: atom_id res chain seq x y z
N MET A 1 -4.24 0.12 19.46
CA MET A 1 -4.90 0.34 18.16
C MET A 1 -5.95 1.42 18.34
N LYS A 2 -6.05 2.37 17.39
CA LYS A 2 -7.02 3.47 17.36
C LYS A 2 -8.05 3.21 16.25
N GLU A 3 -9.13 3.99 16.24
CA GLU A 3 -10.22 3.88 15.26
C GLU A 3 -10.49 5.23 14.60
N PHE A 4 -10.83 5.18 13.31
CA PHE A 4 -11.31 6.32 12.53
C PHE A 4 -12.62 5.91 11.83
N LEU A 5 -13.69 6.67 12.07
CA LEU A 5 -14.98 6.41 11.44
C LEU A 5 -15.02 6.95 10.01
N VAL A 6 -15.07 6.06 9.03
CA VAL A 6 -15.31 6.40 7.63
C VAL A 6 -16.80 6.69 7.45
N LYS A 7 -17.15 7.97 7.46
CA LYS A 7 -18.56 8.43 7.51
C LYS A 7 -19.41 7.92 6.32
N LYS A 8 -18.80 7.84 5.12
CA LYS A 8 -19.47 7.41 3.87
C LYS A 8 -20.11 6.02 3.99
N CYS A 9 -19.46 5.08 4.69
CA CYS A 9 -19.95 3.70 4.86
C CYS A 9 -20.20 3.31 6.32
N LYS A 10 -20.10 4.25 7.27
CA LYS A 10 -20.30 4.05 8.72
C LYS A 10 -19.49 2.88 9.29
N ALA A 11 -18.26 2.73 8.83
CA ALA A 11 -17.35 1.64 9.19
C ALA A 11 -16.06 2.22 9.80
N CYS A 12 -15.45 1.50 10.73
CA CYS A 12 -14.23 1.92 11.40
C CYS A 12 -13.00 1.36 10.69
N MET A 13 -12.13 2.26 10.24
CA MET A 13 -10.74 1.93 9.90
C MET A 13 -9.92 1.89 11.18
N ARG A 14 -9.19 0.79 11.39
CA ARG A 14 -8.28 0.64 12.53
C ARG A 14 -6.87 0.99 12.15
N TYR A 15 -6.14 1.64 13.06
CA TYR A 15 -4.77 2.06 12.80
C TYR A 15 -3.91 2.09 14.03
N HIS A 16 -2.61 1.95 13.84
CA HIS A 16 -1.60 2.26 14.83
C HIS A 16 -1.04 3.67 14.58
N ASP A 17 -0.72 4.37 15.65
CA ASP A 17 -0.06 5.68 15.62
C ASP A 17 1.13 5.58 16.58
N PHE A 18 2.28 5.25 16.01
CA PHE A 18 3.54 5.13 16.74
C PHE A 18 4.09 6.53 16.97
N ASN A 19 4.28 6.87 18.25
CA ASN A 19 4.81 8.17 18.62
C ASN A 19 6.24 8.38 18.11
N GLY A 20 6.55 9.61 17.75
CA GLY A 20 7.87 9.98 17.26
C GLY A 20 7.91 11.43 16.83
N GLU A 21 9.04 11.83 16.26
CA GLU A 21 9.34 13.21 15.88
C GLU A 21 9.28 13.41 14.36
N GLY A 22 9.31 14.67 13.95
CA GLY A 22 9.36 15.09 12.54
C GLY A 22 8.03 14.94 11.81
N ILE A 23 8.09 14.98 10.48
CA ILE A 23 6.93 14.81 9.61
C ILE A 23 6.48 13.35 9.70
N PRO A 24 5.20 13.07 10.05
CA PRO A 24 4.71 11.71 10.16
C PRO A 24 4.75 10.98 8.82
N ILE A 25 4.95 9.66 8.90
CA ILE A 25 4.91 8.76 7.74
C ILE A 25 3.62 7.94 7.81
N LEU A 26 2.80 8.00 6.77
CA LEU A 26 1.64 7.13 6.59
C LEU A 26 2.03 5.92 5.75
N PHE A 27 1.83 4.73 6.27
CA PHE A 27 2.14 3.47 5.60
C PHE A 27 0.88 2.84 5.00
N ILE A 28 0.85 2.68 3.68
CA ILE A 28 -0.29 2.11 2.95
C ILE A 28 0.11 0.74 2.39
N HIS A 29 -0.50 -0.32 2.91
CA HIS A 29 -0.20 -1.69 2.55
C HIS A 29 -0.82 -2.12 1.20
N GLY A 30 -0.27 -3.19 0.62
CA GLY A 30 -0.74 -3.77 -0.63
C GLY A 30 -1.92 -4.73 -0.50
N LEU A 31 -2.32 -5.31 -1.64
CA LEU A 31 -3.37 -6.33 -1.72
C LEU A 31 -2.97 -7.59 -0.94
N GLY A 32 -3.87 -8.07 -0.10
CA GLY A 32 -3.66 -9.25 0.74
C GLY A 32 -2.80 -8.99 1.98
N CYS A 33 -2.28 -7.77 2.14
CA CYS A 33 -1.52 -7.32 3.31
C CYS A 33 -2.43 -6.59 4.31
N ALA A 34 -1.90 -6.30 5.48
CA ALA A 34 -2.49 -5.38 6.44
C ALA A 34 -1.38 -4.64 7.18
N GLY A 35 -1.57 -3.35 7.43
CA GLY A 35 -0.55 -2.54 8.08
C GLY A 35 -0.12 -3.10 9.43
N SER A 36 -1.08 -3.58 10.21
CA SER A 36 -0.85 -4.22 11.52
C SER A 36 0.00 -5.49 11.46
N PHE A 37 0.08 -6.17 10.32
CA PHE A 37 0.83 -7.43 10.17
C PHE A 37 2.19 -7.22 9.49
N GLU A 38 2.33 -6.16 8.71
CA GLU A 38 3.46 -5.94 7.83
C GLU A 38 4.49 -4.96 8.41
N TYR A 39 4.06 -3.86 9.03
CA TYR A 39 4.97 -2.76 9.34
C TYR A 39 5.48 -2.63 10.79
N PRO A 40 4.94 -3.28 11.84
CA PRO A 40 5.43 -3.08 13.20
C PRO A 40 6.91 -3.40 13.37
N GLU A 41 7.42 -4.46 12.71
CA GLU A 41 8.84 -4.82 12.76
C GLU A 41 9.72 -3.80 12.02
N VAL A 42 9.28 -3.32 10.87
CA VAL A 42 9.96 -2.27 10.09
C VAL A 42 10.10 -0.98 10.92
N ILE A 43 9.01 -0.55 11.56
CA ILE A 43 8.97 0.70 12.35
C ILE A 43 9.75 0.57 13.64
N GLY A 44 9.79 -0.61 14.27
CA GLY A 44 10.53 -0.89 15.50
C GLY A 44 12.05 -0.85 15.35
N THR A 45 12.59 -0.77 14.12
CA THR A 45 14.03 -0.72 13.87
C THR A 45 14.66 0.59 14.32
N SER A 46 16.00 0.60 14.47
CA SER A 46 16.76 1.82 14.80
C SER A 46 16.60 2.94 13.77
N HIS A 47 16.24 2.62 12.54
CA HIS A 47 16.09 3.58 11.45
C HIS A 47 14.80 4.41 11.55
N LEU A 48 13.72 3.84 12.08
CA LEU A 48 12.39 4.48 12.08
C LEU A 48 11.77 4.67 13.47
N LYS A 49 12.26 3.98 14.51
CA LYS A 49 11.64 3.97 15.87
C LYS A 49 11.46 5.36 16.53
N HIS A 50 12.16 6.36 16.05
CA HIS A 50 12.06 7.74 16.55
C HIS A 50 11.15 8.63 15.70
N ARG A 51 10.61 8.09 14.59
CA ARG A 51 9.69 8.83 13.71
C ARG A 51 8.25 8.50 14.05
N ARG A 52 7.37 9.51 13.95
CA ARG A 52 5.94 9.25 14.03
C ARG A 52 5.49 8.49 12.79
N CYS A 53 4.97 7.27 12.99
CA CYS A 53 4.48 6.40 11.93
C CYS A 53 3.01 6.07 12.16
N ILE A 54 2.19 6.26 11.13
CA ILE A 54 0.75 6.00 11.15
C ILE A 54 0.50 4.82 10.20
N VAL A 55 -0.11 3.77 10.73
CA VAL A 55 -0.23 2.49 10.04
C VAL A 55 -1.68 2.01 10.09
N PRO A 56 -2.50 2.37 9.08
CA PRO A 56 -3.85 1.85 8.96
C PRO A 56 -3.86 0.43 8.40
N ASP A 57 -4.84 -0.36 8.83
CA ASP A 57 -5.40 -1.44 8.03
C ASP A 57 -6.49 -0.83 7.17
N LEU A 58 -6.40 -0.93 5.86
CA LEU A 58 -7.42 -0.41 4.96
C LEU A 58 -8.77 -1.11 5.22
N LEU A 59 -9.89 -0.43 4.97
CA LEU A 59 -11.20 -1.07 5.05
C LEU A 59 -11.22 -2.36 4.22
N GLY A 60 -11.81 -3.41 4.78
CA GLY A 60 -11.82 -4.73 4.15
C GLY A 60 -10.62 -5.61 4.50
N ALA A 61 -9.58 -5.08 5.15
CA ALA A 61 -8.34 -5.75 5.49
C ALA A 61 -8.08 -5.79 7.01
N GLY A 62 -7.30 -6.75 7.45
CA GLY A 62 -6.78 -6.84 8.81
C GLY A 62 -7.86 -6.71 9.88
N TYR A 63 -7.65 -5.79 10.81
CA TYR A 63 -8.56 -5.50 11.92
C TYR A 63 -9.62 -4.45 11.59
N SER A 64 -9.54 -3.76 10.45
CA SER A 64 -10.55 -2.79 10.02
C SER A 64 -11.88 -3.46 9.69
N ASP A 65 -12.96 -2.68 9.78
CA ASP A 65 -14.29 -3.15 9.40
C ASP A 65 -14.35 -3.53 7.91
N LYS A 66 -15.32 -4.37 7.57
CA LYS A 66 -15.46 -4.99 6.25
C LYS A 66 -16.86 -4.75 5.67
N PRO A 67 -17.26 -3.46 5.44
CA PRO A 67 -18.58 -3.13 4.96
C PRO A 67 -18.81 -3.66 3.53
N VAL A 68 -19.93 -4.34 3.30
CA VAL A 68 -20.25 -4.94 2.00
C VAL A 68 -20.72 -3.93 0.94
N ASP A 69 -21.16 -2.76 1.38
CA ASP A 69 -21.63 -1.64 0.55
C ASP A 69 -20.54 -0.64 0.18
N PHE A 70 -19.28 -0.86 0.62
CA PHE A 70 -18.14 -0.04 0.22
C PHE A 70 -17.59 -0.45 -1.15
N GLU A 71 -17.13 0.51 -1.94
CA GLU A 71 -16.68 0.28 -3.32
C GLU A 71 -15.36 -0.47 -3.44
N TYR A 72 -14.46 -0.31 -2.47
CA TYR A 72 -13.13 -0.93 -2.45
C TYR A 72 -12.28 -0.61 -3.69
N THR A 73 -12.40 0.60 -4.24
CA THR A 73 -11.53 1.07 -5.31
C THR A 73 -10.27 1.74 -4.73
N VAL A 74 -9.23 1.90 -5.54
CA VAL A 74 -8.05 2.70 -5.18
C VAL A 74 -8.49 4.11 -4.79
N THR A 75 -9.37 4.71 -5.58
CA THR A 75 -9.90 6.07 -5.36
C THR A 75 -10.68 6.17 -4.06
N SER A 76 -11.60 5.23 -3.78
CA SER A 76 -12.38 5.27 -2.54
C SER A 76 -11.51 5.09 -1.29
N HIS A 77 -10.42 4.34 -1.37
CA HIS A 77 -9.42 4.27 -0.29
C HIS A 77 -8.65 5.58 -0.13
N ALA A 78 -8.23 6.21 -1.22
CA ALA A 78 -7.53 7.50 -1.16
C ALA A 78 -8.41 8.62 -0.57
N GLU A 79 -9.70 8.66 -0.93
CA GLU A 79 -10.67 9.65 -0.43
C GLU A 79 -10.80 9.61 1.09
N TYR A 80 -11.13 8.45 1.69
CA TYR A 80 -11.28 8.40 3.15
C TYR A 80 -9.95 8.54 3.91
N LEU A 81 -8.82 8.14 3.33
CA LEU A 81 -7.52 8.42 3.91
C LEU A 81 -7.22 9.91 3.94
N LYS A 82 -7.67 10.68 2.94
CA LYS A 82 -7.59 12.14 2.97
C LYS A 82 -8.41 12.73 4.11
N ASP A 83 -9.65 12.23 4.32
CA ASP A 83 -10.48 12.65 5.45
C ASP A 83 -9.82 12.31 6.78
N PHE A 84 -9.25 11.11 6.90
CA PHE A 84 -8.50 10.65 8.06
C PHE A 84 -7.33 11.57 8.42
N ILE A 85 -6.48 11.93 7.44
CA ILE A 85 -5.36 12.85 7.63
C ILE A 85 -5.86 14.20 8.11
N THR A 86 -6.97 14.67 7.54
CA THR A 86 -7.58 15.95 7.91
C THR A 86 -8.09 15.95 9.34
N GLU A 87 -8.76 14.88 9.77
CA GLU A 87 -9.28 14.72 11.14
C GLU A 87 -8.15 14.59 12.17
N LEU A 88 -7.02 13.97 11.81
CA LEU A 88 -5.81 13.96 12.66
C LEU A 88 -5.11 15.32 12.77
N GLY A 89 -5.54 16.31 12.03
CA GLY A 89 -4.95 17.66 12.03
C GLY A 89 -3.53 17.72 11.47
N ILE A 90 -3.14 16.75 10.66
CA ILE A 90 -1.79 16.65 10.05
C ILE A 90 -1.64 17.76 9.01
N LYS A 91 -0.53 18.51 9.09
CA LYS A 91 -0.24 19.65 8.20
C LYS A 91 0.80 19.33 7.13
N ARG A 92 1.65 18.35 7.38
CA ARG A 92 2.65 17.79 6.44
C ARG A 92 2.74 16.29 6.64
N LEU A 93 2.89 15.54 5.57
CA LEU A 93 2.85 14.08 5.60
C LEU A 93 3.83 13.50 4.57
N ILE A 94 4.61 12.50 4.98
CA ILE A 94 5.29 11.59 4.06
C ILE A 94 4.34 10.41 3.82
N ILE A 95 4.10 10.06 2.57
CA ILE A 95 3.24 8.94 2.21
C ILE A 95 4.12 7.81 1.70
N PHE A 96 4.06 6.66 2.37
CA PHE A 96 4.67 5.42 1.92
C PHE A 96 3.58 4.48 1.40
N GLY A 97 3.77 3.92 0.21
CA GLY A 97 2.84 2.96 -0.38
C GLY A 97 3.53 1.78 -1.03
N HIS A 98 3.10 0.56 -0.68
CA HIS A 98 3.63 -0.68 -1.20
C HIS A 98 2.66 -1.34 -2.20
N SER A 99 3.19 -1.83 -3.32
CA SER A 99 2.41 -2.60 -4.30
C SER A 99 1.13 -1.86 -4.72
N LEU A 100 -0.05 -2.46 -4.59
CA LEU A 100 -1.33 -1.81 -4.88
C LEU A 100 -1.66 -0.66 -3.90
N GLY A 101 -1.13 -0.70 -2.68
CA GLY A 101 -1.16 0.44 -1.74
C GLY A 101 -0.38 1.65 -2.27
N GLY A 102 0.58 1.44 -3.16
CA GLY A 102 1.28 2.51 -3.85
C GLY A 102 0.38 3.26 -4.84
N ALA A 103 -0.54 2.58 -5.53
CA ALA A 103 -1.56 3.25 -6.35
C ALA A 103 -2.48 4.13 -5.49
N VAL A 104 -2.89 3.63 -4.30
CA VAL A 104 -3.65 4.43 -3.32
C VAL A 104 -2.82 5.62 -2.84
N ALA A 105 -1.52 5.43 -2.58
CA ALA A 105 -0.62 6.48 -2.15
C ALA A 105 -0.45 7.60 -3.20
N ILE A 106 -0.40 7.24 -4.49
CA ILE A 106 -0.32 8.20 -5.60
C ILE A 106 -1.58 9.06 -5.66
N GLU A 107 -2.77 8.45 -5.64
CA GLU A 107 -4.03 9.20 -5.64
C GLU A 107 -4.17 10.06 -4.37
N LEU A 108 -3.82 9.50 -3.21
CA LEU A 108 -3.83 10.25 -1.95
C LEU A 108 -2.89 11.45 -1.99
N ALA A 109 -1.68 11.31 -2.51
CA ALA A 109 -0.73 12.42 -2.64
C ALA A 109 -1.29 13.55 -3.51
N SER A 110 -1.95 13.20 -4.62
CA SER A 110 -2.66 14.15 -5.47
C SER A 110 -3.79 14.88 -4.72
N LEU A 111 -4.62 14.15 -3.98
CA LEU A 111 -5.71 14.71 -3.17
C LEU A 111 -5.20 15.56 -2.00
N CYS A 112 -4.03 15.26 -1.45
CA CYS A 112 -3.42 15.99 -0.35
C CYS A 112 -2.80 17.33 -0.79
N GLY A 113 -2.39 17.46 -2.06
CA GLY A 113 -1.72 18.67 -2.55
C GLY A 113 -0.51 19.04 -1.68
N SER A 114 -0.48 20.26 -1.19
CA SER A 114 0.63 20.77 -0.36
C SER A 114 0.82 20.09 1.01
N LEU A 115 -0.14 19.29 1.47
CA LEU A 115 0.03 18.47 2.67
C LEU A 115 0.98 17.28 2.44
N ALA A 116 1.03 16.74 1.21
CA ALA A 116 1.97 15.70 0.85
C ALA A 116 3.37 16.30 0.72
N ALA A 117 4.22 16.04 1.70
CA ALA A 117 5.59 16.55 1.72
C ALA A 117 6.51 15.72 0.85
N GLN A 118 6.27 14.40 0.76
CA GLN A 118 7.05 13.45 -0.03
C GLN A 118 6.23 12.18 -0.28
N LEU A 119 6.50 11.51 -1.41
CA LEU A 119 5.94 10.21 -1.75
C LEU A 119 7.06 9.18 -1.89
N ILE A 120 6.98 8.09 -1.14
CA ILE A 120 7.90 6.95 -1.20
C ILE A 120 7.09 5.73 -1.64
N LEU A 121 7.45 5.14 -2.75
CA LEU A 121 6.79 3.96 -3.32
C LEU A 121 7.70 2.73 -3.21
N SER A 122 7.11 1.58 -2.96
CA SER A 122 7.80 0.30 -2.90
C SER A 122 7.10 -0.69 -3.82
N GLU A 123 7.75 -1.05 -4.92
CA GLU A 123 7.22 -1.95 -5.97
C GLU A 123 5.75 -1.69 -6.34
N SER A 124 5.42 -0.42 -6.50
CA SER A 124 4.06 0.08 -6.67
C SER A 124 3.47 -0.24 -8.03
N ASN A 125 2.15 -0.47 -8.05
CA ASN A 125 1.38 -0.42 -9.28
C ASN A 125 1.34 1.02 -9.83
N LEU A 126 1.92 1.21 -11.01
CA LEU A 126 1.91 2.49 -11.73
C LEU A 126 0.87 2.52 -12.86
N ASP A 127 0.49 1.35 -13.34
CA ASP A 127 -0.45 1.15 -14.44
C ASP A 127 -1.45 0.05 -14.11
N ALA A 128 -2.40 -0.18 -15.03
CA ALA A 128 -3.32 -1.31 -14.97
C ALA A 128 -2.56 -2.64 -14.80
N SER A 129 -3.07 -3.49 -13.92
CA SER A 129 -2.43 -4.78 -13.63
C SER A 129 -2.41 -5.70 -14.85
N LYS A 130 -1.23 -6.24 -15.16
CA LYS A 130 -1.00 -7.13 -16.31
C LYS A 130 -0.99 -8.60 -15.90
N LYS A 131 -1.03 -9.49 -16.89
CA LYS A 131 -0.86 -10.93 -16.70
C LYS A 131 0.41 -11.22 -15.90
N GLY A 132 0.29 -12.05 -14.88
CA GLY A 132 1.34 -12.33 -13.89
C GLY A 132 1.03 -11.73 -12.52
N ALA A 133 0.38 -10.56 -12.46
CA ALA A 133 -0.03 -9.97 -11.18
C ALA A 133 -1.20 -10.75 -10.55
N VAL A 134 -1.19 -10.83 -9.22
CA VAL A 134 -2.27 -11.48 -8.44
C VAL A 134 -3.61 -10.77 -8.67
N SER A 135 -3.63 -9.45 -8.64
CA SER A 135 -4.82 -8.63 -8.92
C SER A 135 -5.41 -8.89 -10.30
N TYR A 136 -4.58 -9.05 -11.34
CA TYR A 136 -5.05 -9.46 -12.67
C TYR A 136 -5.72 -10.83 -12.64
N SER A 137 -5.13 -11.78 -11.93
CA SER A 137 -5.68 -13.15 -11.82
C SER A 137 -7.02 -13.17 -11.09
N ILE A 138 -7.16 -12.40 -10.02
CA ILE A 138 -8.43 -12.22 -9.27
C ILE A 138 -9.49 -11.56 -10.18
N ALA A 139 -9.12 -10.52 -10.89
CA ALA A 139 -10.03 -9.76 -11.75
C ALA A 139 -10.66 -10.56 -12.89
N ARG A 140 -10.11 -11.74 -13.22
CA ARG A 140 -10.66 -12.65 -14.23
C ARG A 140 -11.83 -13.52 -13.74
N TYR A 141 -12.04 -13.61 -12.45
CA TYR A 141 -13.21 -14.25 -11.89
C TYR A 141 -14.46 -13.34 -12.07
N SER A 142 -15.63 -13.94 -12.03
CA SER A 142 -16.82 -13.18 -11.63
C SER A 142 -16.77 -12.91 -10.11
N GLU A 143 -17.44 -11.84 -9.64
CA GLU A 143 -17.50 -11.54 -8.20
C GLU A 143 -18.04 -12.74 -7.42
N LYS A 144 -19.12 -13.35 -7.92
CA LYS A 144 -19.75 -14.51 -7.32
C LYS A 144 -18.79 -15.71 -7.21
N ASP A 145 -18.08 -16.05 -8.29
CA ASP A 145 -17.18 -17.21 -8.30
C ASP A 145 -15.96 -16.99 -7.42
N PHE A 146 -15.44 -15.77 -7.37
CA PHE A 146 -14.32 -15.44 -6.48
C PHE A 146 -14.73 -15.56 -5.02
N ILE A 147 -15.86 -14.97 -4.64
CA ILE A 147 -16.35 -15.02 -3.26
C ILE A 147 -16.72 -16.44 -2.83
N SER A 148 -17.35 -17.24 -3.72
CA SER A 148 -17.84 -18.59 -3.38
C SER A 148 -16.77 -19.67 -3.33
N GLY A 149 -15.52 -19.40 -3.76
CA GLY A 149 -14.46 -20.40 -3.71
C GLY A 149 -13.13 -19.96 -4.30
N GLY A 150 -13.09 -18.93 -5.14
CA GLY A 150 -11.84 -18.42 -5.74
C GLY A 150 -10.88 -17.88 -4.69
N PHE A 151 -11.42 -17.20 -3.68
CA PHE A 151 -10.64 -16.63 -2.58
C PHE A 151 -9.93 -17.71 -1.74
N GLU A 152 -10.65 -18.75 -1.33
CA GLU A 152 -10.07 -19.87 -0.59
C GLU A 152 -9.03 -20.63 -1.43
N LYS A 153 -9.32 -20.84 -2.72
CA LYS A 153 -8.34 -21.46 -3.65
C LYS A 153 -7.07 -20.63 -3.76
N LEU A 154 -7.18 -19.29 -3.78
CA LEU A 154 -6.01 -18.40 -3.81
C LEU A 154 -5.17 -18.55 -2.55
N ILE A 155 -5.78 -18.56 -1.37
CA ILE A 155 -5.10 -18.76 -0.08
C ILE A 155 -4.36 -20.11 -0.07
N HIS A 156 -5.05 -21.20 -0.42
CA HIS A 156 -4.45 -22.53 -0.46
C HIS A 156 -3.28 -22.62 -1.43
N LYS A 157 -3.46 -22.09 -2.67
CA LYS A 157 -2.41 -22.05 -3.67
C LYS A 157 -1.17 -21.30 -3.18
N SER A 158 -1.38 -20.15 -2.53
CA SER A 158 -0.28 -19.33 -2.00
C SER A 158 0.47 -20.05 -0.88
N LYS A 159 -0.24 -20.69 0.04
CA LYS A 159 0.39 -21.54 1.09
C LYS A 159 1.22 -22.66 0.48
N SER A 160 0.67 -23.37 -0.50
CA SER A 160 1.37 -24.49 -1.17
C SER A 160 2.59 -24.03 -1.98
N ALA A 161 2.61 -22.79 -2.43
CA ALA A 161 3.74 -22.18 -3.11
C ALA A 161 4.79 -21.56 -2.15
N GLY A 162 4.63 -21.72 -0.83
CA GLY A 162 5.56 -21.20 0.18
C GLY A 162 5.28 -19.76 0.63
N ASN A 163 4.32 -19.06 0.01
CA ASN A 163 3.96 -17.69 0.40
C ASN A 163 2.96 -17.68 1.59
N THR A 164 3.42 -18.24 2.72
CA THR A 164 2.56 -18.54 3.88
C THR A 164 2.16 -17.29 4.65
N LEU A 165 3.06 -16.31 4.81
CA LEU A 165 2.79 -15.07 5.52
C LEU A 165 1.74 -14.23 4.78
N TRP A 166 1.91 -14.05 3.47
CA TRP A 166 0.93 -13.34 2.67
C TRP A 166 -0.43 -14.04 2.66
N ALA A 167 -0.45 -15.38 2.53
CA ALA A 167 -1.69 -16.16 2.57
C ALA A 167 -2.39 -16.06 3.93
N ALA A 168 -1.64 -16.00 5.04
CA ALA A 168 -2.17 -15.78 6.38
C ALA A 168 -2.77 -14.37 6.50
N SER A 169 -2.06 -13.34 6.02
CA SER A 169 -2.57 -11.96 6.00
C SER A 169 -3.83 -11.83 5.14
N LEU A 170 -3.82 -12.41 3.93
CA LEU A 170 -4.98 -12.43 3.03
C LEU A 170 -6.22 -13.05 3.68
N SER A 171 -6.06 -14.09 4.52
CA SER A 171 -7.20 -14.72 5.21
C SER A 171 -7.96 -13.78 6.15
N HIS A 172 -7.38 -12.61 6.48
CA HIS A 172 -8.00 -11.54 7.24
C HIS A 172 -8.66 -10.47 6.35
N TRP A 173 -8.80 -10.73 5.06
CA TRP A 173 -9.52 -9.85 4.13
C TRP A 173 -10.97 -10.30 3.93
N LEU A 174 -11.82 -9.33 3.62
CA LEU A 174 -13.12 -9.63 3.01
C LEU A 174 -12.88 -10.06 1.55
N PRO A 175 -13.38 -11.24 1.11
CA PRO A 175 -13.20 -11.67 -0.29
C PRO A 175 -13.70 -10.64 -1.30
N LEU A 176 -14.82 -9.96 -1.01
CA LEU A 176 -15.37 -8.89 -1.80
C LEU A 176 -14.41 -7.69 -1.95
N ALA A 177 -13.73 -7.31 -0.86
CA ALA A 177 -12.75 -6.22 -0.88
C ALA A 177 -11.55 -6.57 -1.77
N ALA A 178 -10.99 -7.78 -1.62
CA ALA A 178 -9.92 -8.27 -2.46
C ALA A 178 -10.30 -8.30 -3.94
N TYR A 179 -11.53 -8.74 -4.24
CA TYR A 179 -12.05 -8.77 -5.60
C TYR A 179 -12.20 -7.36 -6.20
N ARG A 180 -12.94 -6.46 -5.55
CA ARG A 180 -13.24 -5.13 -6.08
C ARG A 180 -11.98 -4.29 -6.26
N LEU A 181 -11.07 -4.33 -5.29
CA LEU A 181 -9.76 -3.65 -5.40
C LEU A 181 -8.95 -4.21 -6.58
N SER A 182 -8.95 -5.53 -6.78
CA SER A 182 -8.28 -6.17 -7.90
C SER A 182 -8.92 -5.82 -9.25
N LYS A 183 -10.25 -5.72 -9.32
CA LYS A 183 -10.97 -5.27 -10.53
C LYS A 183 -10.58 -3.85 -10.91
N HIS A 184 -10.53 -2.94 -9.93
CA HIS A 184 -10.09 -1.58 -10.16
C HIS A 184 -8.62 -1.54 -10.60
N ALA A 185 -7.73 -2.32 -9.96
CA ALA A 185 -6.33 -2.42 -10.33
C ALA A 185 -6.13 -2.95 -11.76
N ALA A 186 -6.97 -3.89 -12.21
CA ALA A 186 -6.90 -4.42 -13.56
C ALA A 186 -7.45 -3.45 -14.62
N ALA A 187 -8.40 -2.59 -14.25
CA ALA A 187 -8.89 -1.52 -15.11
C ALA A 187 -7.87 -0.35 -15.20
N GLY A 188 -7.13 -0.10 -14.12
CA GLY A 188 -6.24 1.06 -13.98
C GLY A 188 -6.96 2.34 -13.62
N GLY A 189 -6.20 3.36 -13.23
CA GLY A 189 -6.72 4.71 -13.00
C GLY A 189 -6.96 5.48 -14.31
N THR A 190 -7.81 6.49 -14.24
CA THR A 190 -8.04 7.43 -15.37
C THR A 190 -8.00 8.87 -14.81
N PRO A 191 -6.89 9.64 -15.05
CA PRO A 191 -5.66 9.25 -15.75
C PRO A 191 -4.91 8.10 -15.07
N SER A 192 -3.96 7.46 -15.76
CA SER A 192 -3.17 6.38 -15.17
C SER A 192 -2.40 6.87 -13.94
N TRP A 193 -2.17 5.99 -12.96
CA TRP A 193 -1.39 6.34 -11.77
C TRP A 193 0.01 6.82 -12.11
N ARG A 194 0.60 6.30 -13.19
CA ARG A 194 1.88 6.78 -13.73
C ARG A 194 1.79 8.24 -14.16
N THR A 195 0.74 8.65 -14.86
CA THR A 195 0.53 10.04 -15.25
C THR A 195 0.39 10.93 -14.02
N VAL A 196 -0.48 10.55 -13.08
CA VAL A 196 -0.64 11.29 -11.82
C VAL A 196 0.69 11.41 -11.06
N LEU A 197 1.44 10.30 -10.94
CA LEU A 197 2.75 10.27 -10.26
C LEU A 197 3.75 11.24 -10.88
N TYR A 198 3.80 11.31 -12.21
CA TYR A 198 4.75 12.21 -12.89
C TYR A 198 4.37 13.67 -12.74
N ASP A 199 3.09 13.99 -12.64
CA ASP A 199 2.57 15.35 -12.46
C ASP A 199 2.74 15.90 -11.04
N LEU A 200 2.95 15.04 -10.04
CA LEU A 200 3.20 15.48 -8.65
C LEU A 200 4.48 16.31 -8.55
N GLN A 201 4.39 17.51 -7.95
CA GLN A 201 5.49 18.43 -7.73
C GLN A 201 6.10 18.31 -6.33
N ILE A 202 6.28 17.07 -5.86
CA ILE A 202 6.89 16.74 -4.55
C ILE A 202 8.07 15.80 -4.75
N PRO A 203 9.01 15.71 -3.80
CA PRO A 203 10.06 14.68 -3.83
C PRO A 203 9.46 13.28 -3.93
N LYS A 204 10.03 12.45 -4.78
CA LYS A 204 9.57 11.08 -5.06
C LYS A 204 10.71 10.10 -4.98
N SER A 205 10.47 8.99 -4.30
CA SER A 205 11.44 7.89 -4.20
C SER A 205 10.76 6.58 -4.58
N PHE A 206 11.55 5.64 -5.10
CA PHE A 206 11.07 4.30 -5.42
C PHE A 206 12.03 3.24 -4.87
N ILE A 207 11.48 2.25 -4.18
CA ILE A 207 12.23 1.17 -3.53
C ILE A 207 11.92 -0.14 -4.25
N PHE A 208 12.96 -0.89 -4.62
CA PHE A 208 12.88 -2.23 -5.18
C PHE A 208 13.46 -3.26 -4.23
N GLY A 209 12.93 -4.47 -4.24
CA GLY A 209 13.63 -5.62 -3.69
C GLY A 209 14.70 -6.09 -4.67
N GLU A 210 15.86 -6.53 -4.18
CA GLU A 210 16.97 -7.04 -5.00
C GLU A 210 16.52 -8.18 -5.94
N TYR A 211 15.66 -9.09 -5.44
CA TYR A 211 15.19 -10.23 -6.21
C TYR A 211 14.12 -9.90 -7.25
N SER A 212 13.61 -8.68 -7.25
CA SER A 212 12.68 -8.17 -8.25
C SER A 212 13.38 -7.48 -9.41
N LEU A 213 14.67 -7.27 -9.32
CA LEU A 213 15.47 -6.66 -10.40
C LEU A 213 16.03 -7.74 -11.35
N PRO A 214 16.17 -7.43 -12.66
CA PRO A 214 15.85 -6.15 -13.32
C PRO A 214 14.34 -5.93 -13.48
N ASP A 215 13.90 -4.66 -13.37
CA ASP A 215 12.53 -4.21 -13.60
C ASP A 215 12.51 -3.11 -14.67
N ASP A 216 11.53 -3.15 -15.57
CA ASP A 216 11.39 -2.20 -16.70
C ASP A 216 11.19 -0.75 -16.23
N ASN A 217 10.67 -0.53 -15.01
CA ASN A 217 10.46 0.81 -14.47
C ASN A 217 11.74 1.42 -13.91
N TYR A 218 12.76 0.61 -13.56
CA TYR A 218 13.94 1.11 -12.87
C TYR A 218 14.63 2.25 -13.64
N ALA A 219 15.00 1.99 -14.91
CA ALA A 219 15.67 2.98 -15.73
C ALA A 219 14.80 4.23 -15.97
N VAL A 220 13.52 4.01 -16.28
CA VAL A 220 12.56 5.10 -16.57
C VAL A 220 12.36 6.01 -15.35
N LEU A 221 12.21 5.45 -14.15
CA LEU A 221 12.02 6.24 -12.93
C LEU A 221 13.30 6.99 -12.55
N ASN A 222 14.45 6.35 -12.71
CA ASN A 222 15.74 7.00 -12.47
C ASN A 222 15.97 8.20 -13.43
N GLU A 223 15.66 8.06 -14.71
CA GLU A 223 15.71 9.14 -15.69
C GLU A 223 14.73 10.29 -15.37
N LYS A 224 13.61 9.98 -14.72
CA LYS A 224 12.62 10.95 -14.22
C LYS A 224 13.03 11.64 -12.92
N GLY A 225 14.23 11.36 -12.40
CA GLY A 225 14.78 11.98 -11.21
C GLY A 225 14.21 11.44 -9.88
N PHE A 226 13.67 10.24 -9.87
CA PHE A 226 13.31 9.58 -8.60
C PHE A 226 14.57 9.20 -7.84
N HIS A 227 14.53 9.37 -6.52
CA HIS A 227 15.53 8.75 -5.66
C HIS A 227 15.25 7.24 -5.59
N MET A 228 16.26 6.43 -5.93
CA MET A 228 16.13 4.98 -6.07
C MET A 228 16.85 4.27 -4.93
N GLU A 229 16.17 3.35 -4.26
CA GLU A 229 16.77 2.47 -3.25
C GLU A 229 16.50 1.00 -3.58
N THR A 230 17.37 0.12 -3.09
CA THR A 230 17.21 -1.34 -3.23
C THR A 230 17.36 -2.01 -1.89
N VAL A 231 16.40 -2.86 -1.55
CA VAL A 231 16.44 -3.69 -0.34
C VAL A 231 17.12 -5.02 -0.67
N GLU A 232 18.32 -5.23 -0.14
CA GLU A 232 19.07 -6.47 -0.32
C GLU A 232 18.32 -7.67 0.28
N ARG A 233 18.52 -8.84 -0.31
CA ARG A 233 17.94 -10.12 0.14
C ARG A 233 16.43 -10.09 0.32
N ALA A 234 15.75 -9.31 -0.50
CA ALA A 234 14.30 -9.19 -0.53
C ALA A 234 13.78 -9.13 -1.96
N GLY A 235 12.57 -9.64 -2.14
CA GLY A 235 11.76 -9.46 -3.33
C GLY A 235 10.57 -8.55 -3.02
N HIS A 236 9.39 -8.93 -3.57
CA HIS A 236 8.18 -8.11 -3.42
C HIS A 236 7.69 -7.95 -1.96
N ALA A 237 7.89 -8.97 -1.11
CA ALA A 237 7.41 -8.97 0.28
C ALA A 237 8.46 -8.43 1.28
N MET A 238 9.20 -7.38 0.89
CA MET A 238 10.40 -6.92 1.60
C MET A 238 10.18 -6.53 3.07
N ALA A 239 8.97 -6.16 3.48
CA ALA A 239 8.64 -5.87 4.88
C ALA A 239 8.75 -7.13 5.77
N TRP A 240 8.50 -8.32 5.21
CA TRP A 240 8.65 -9.60 5.90
C TRP A 240 10.01 -10.27 5.62
N GLU A 241 10.58 -10.04 4.43
CA GLU A 241 11.84 -10.67 4.00
C GLU A 241 13.07 -9.98 4.59
N ASN A 242 13.06 -8.65 4.65
CA ASN A 242 14.13 -7.85 5.24
C ASN A 242 13.59 -6.54 5.84
N PRO A 243 12.90 -6.57 7.00
CA PRO A 243 12.31 -5.39 7.62
C PRO A 243 13.34 -4.32 7.98
N ILE A 244 14.56 -4.71 8.36
CA ILE A 244 15.66 -3.77 8.68
C ILE A 244 16.11 -3.06 7.40
N GLY A 245 16.31 -3.79 6.31
CA GLY A 245 16.70 -3.23 5.02
C GLY A 245 15.63 -2.28 4.46
N LEU A 246 14.35 -2.65 4.57
CA LEU A 246 13.26 -1.77 4.15
C LEU A 246 13.21 -0.48 4.99
N ALA A 247 13.39 -0.60 6.30
CA ALA A 247 13.44 0.57 7.18
C ALA A 247 14.61 1.51 6.85
N ALA A 248 15.79 0.95 6.56
CA ALA A 248 16.95 1.71 6.13
C ALA A 248 16.70 2.43 4.80
N ALA A 249 16.13 1.73 3.80
CA ALA A 249 15.79 2.31 2.51
C ALA A 249 14.74 3.43 2.64
N ILE A 250 13.69 3.24 3.46
CA ILE A 250 12.71 4.30 3.74
C ILE A 250 13.40 5.51 4.38
N ALA A 251 14.28 5.29 5.36
CA ALA A 251 14.99 6.37 6.03
C ALA A 251 15.93 7.12 5.07
N ALA A 252 16.62 6.43 4.17
CA ALA A 252 17.48 7.02 3.12
C ALA A 252 16.68 7.85 2.11
N CYS A 253 15.43 7.43 1.81
CA CYS A 253 14.54 8.18 0.93
C CYS A 253 14.07 9.52 1.52
N ILE A 254 14.06 9.71 2.85
CA ILE A 254 13.48 10.91 3.47
C ILE A 254 14.41 12.11 3.27
N THR A 255 13.90 13.11 2.54
CA THR A 255 14.64 14.33 2.17
C THR A 255 14.03 15.62 2.75
N VAL A 256 12.94 15.52 3.52
CA VAL A 256 12.12 16.63 4.04
C VAL A 256 11.99 16.64 5.56
#